data_7753f292b65d6ecf12322d2871116c2c
#
_entry.id   7753f292b65d6ecf12322d2871116c2c
#
_cell.length_a   1.000
_cell.length_b   1.000
_cell.length_c   1.000
_cell.angle_alpha   90.00
_cell.angle_beta   90.00
_cell.angle_gamma   90.00
#
_symmetry.space_group_name_H-M   'P 1'
#
loop_
_entity.id
_entity.type
_entity.pdbx_description
1 polymer ?
#
loop_
_entity_poly.entity_id
_entity_poly.type
_entity_poly.pdbx_seq_one_letter_code
_entity_poly.pdbx_strand_id
1 'polypeptide(L)'
;RIRYGKTSAMLYCRQCLGIHFPNLPVAIYNAKRDMSPHKGNFYTSLLALVGHAHWDDRCSTIVKHTRLINFMADAASNDPRRLFILFLDEASRLLQSHYDWIKDIYNDLMLHGVTFLPILVGQKLLLDQKAAFFYFGEEGEAIVNRFMLYEHPFRGIKEKEDFVKCLGYYDSAVYPEGTEWTYTRFFLP
;
A
#
# COMPACT_ATOMS: atom_id res chain seq x y z
N ARG A 1 13.30 -7.59 8.04
CA ARG A 1 13.44 -7.28 9.49
C ARG A 1 12.08 -6.83 10.01
N ILE A 2 11.67 -7.35 11.16
CA ILE A 2 10.39 -7.10 11.82
C ILE A 2 10.49 -5.79 12.63
N ARG A 3 9.41 -5.00 12.69
CA ARG A 3 9.28 -3.77 13.53
C ARG A 3 10.23 -2.62 13.18
N TYR A 4 10.61 -2.45 11.90
CA TYR A 4 11.40 -1.31 11.43
C TYR A 4 10.60 -0.05 11.11
N GLY A 5 9.29 -0.02 11.41
CA GLY A 5 8.45 1.14 11.14
C GLY A 5 7.96 1.26 9.68
N LYS A 6 8.01 0.19 8.86
CA LYS A 6 7.51 0.23 7.48
C LYS A 6 6.05 0.67 7.38
N THR A 7 5.17 0.07 8.17
CA THR A 7 3.75 0.43 8.21
C THR A 7 3.56 1.89 8.65
N SER A 8 4.32 2.36 9.66
CA SER A 8 4.28 3.75 10.09
C SER A 8 4.74 4.71 8.99
N ALA A 9 5.83 4.36 8.27
CA ALA A 9 6.30 5.15 7.14
C ALA A 9 5.26 5.21 6.02
N MET A 10 4.59 4.11 5.71
CA MET A 10 3.53 4.05 4.70
C MET A 10 2.32 4.92 5.11
N LEU A 11 1.90 4.88 6.39
CA LEU A 11 0.84 5.73 6.91
C LEU A 11 1.24 7.22 6.82
N TYR A 12 2.49 7.53 7.16
CA TYR A 12 3.02 8.89 7.02
C TYR A 12 3.08 9.34 5.57
N CYS A 13 3.55 8.49 4.65
CA CYS A 13 3.51 8.78 3.21
C CYS A 13 2.08 9.07 2.74
N ARG A 14 1.09 8.28 3.16
CA ARG A 14 -0.33 8.53 2.84
C ARG A 14 -0.79 9.89 3.37
N GLN A 15 -0.42 10.25 4.60
CA GLN A 15 -0.75 11.55 5.17
C GLN A 15 -0.12 12.70 4.38
N CYS A 16 1.17 12.61 4.05
CA CYS A 16 1.87 13.60 3.22
C CYS A 16 1.23 13.74 1.84
N LEU A 17 0.88 12.62 1.20
CA LEU A 17 0.18 12.62 -0.08
C LEU A 17 -1.17 13.33 0.02
N GLY A 18 -1.94 13.10 1.09
CA GLY A 18 -3.22 13.78 1.32
C GLY A 18 -3.10 15.29 1.53
N ILE A 19 -2.00 15.75 2.15
CA ILE A 19 -1.73 17.18 2.33
C ILE A 19 -1.36 17.85 0.99
N HIS A 20 -0.47 17.23 0.22
CA HIS A 20 0.03 17.81 -1.03
C HIS A 20 -0.90 17.56 -2.23
N PHE A 21 -1.71 16.51 -2.17
CA PHE A 21 -2.57 16.04 -3.25
C PHE A 21 -3.93 15.59 -2.69
N PRO A 22 -4.78 16.52 -2.24
CA PRO A 22 -6.00 16.19 -1.50
C PRO A 22 -7.01 15.31 -2.26
N ASN A 23 -6.98 15.36 -3.59
CA ASN A 23 -7.89 14.57 -4.44
C ASN A 23 -7.27 13.24 -4.92
N LEU A 24 -6.03 12.94 -4.55
CA LEU A 24 -5.37 11.70 -4.93
C LEU A 24 -5.89 10.53 -4.10
N PRO A 25 -6.58 9.55 -4.70
CA PRO A 25 -7.02 8.37 -3.98
C PRO A 25 -5.83 7.47 -3.61
N VAL A 26 -5.69 7.22 -2.31
CA VAL A 26 -4.66 6.36 -1.74
C VAL A 26 -5.29 5.36 -0.80
N ALA A 27 -5.18 4.07 -1.12
CA ALA A 27 -5.64 2.96 -0.29
C ALA A 27 -4.46 2.13 0.26
N ILE A 28 -4.66 1.49 1.40
CA ILE A 28 -3.65 0.64 2.05
C ILE A 28 -4.28 -0.72 2.35
N TYR A 29 -3.90 -1.72 1.59
CA TYR A 29 -4.32 -3.11 1.80
C TYR A 29 -3.29 -3.86 2.64
N ASN A 30 -3.71 -4.42 3.76
CA ASN A 30 -2.87 -5.28 4.58
C ASN A 30 -3.08 -6.74 4.15
N ALA A 31 -2.07 -7.31 3.49
CA ALA A 31 -2.14 -8.68 3.00
C ALA A 31 -2.21 -9.69 4.15
N LYS A 32 -3.25 -10.50 4.15
CA LYS A 32 -3.42 -11.60 5.09
C LYS A 32 -2.84 -12.88 4.48
N ARG A 33 -2.35 -13.77 5.34
CA ARG A 33 -1.95 -15.10 4.89
C ARG A 33 -3.22 -15.89 4.56
N ASP A 34 -3.38 -16.22 3.30
CA ASP A 34 -4.49 -17.04 2.80
C ASP A 34 -3.90 -18.29 2.14
N MET A 35 -4.28 -19.45 2.62
CA MET A 35 -3.80 -20.73 2.09
C MET A 35 -4.61 -21.20 0.88
N SER A 36 -5.79 -20.65 0.68
CA SER A 36 -6.70 -20.97 -0.42
C SER A 36 -7.39 -19.69 -0.90
N PRO A 37 -6.66 -18.83 -1.61
CA PRO A 37 -7.16 -17.51 -1.99
C PRO A 37 -8.33 -17.63 -2.97
N HIS A 38 -9.36 -16.84 -2.72
CA HIS A 38 -10.55 -16.79 -3.55
C HIS A 38 -10.74 -15.39 -4.12
N LYS A 39 -10.81 -15.29 -5.44
CA LYS A 39 -10.89 -14.02 -6.19
C LYS A 39 -12.01 -13.10 -5.69
N GLY A 40 -13.21 -13.68 -5.47
CA GLY A 40 -14.36 -12.92 -4.98
C GLY A 40 -14.15 -12.33 -3.57
N ASN A 41 -13.45 -13.03 -2.67
CA ASN A 41 -13.14 -12.54 -1.33
C ASN A 41 -12.09 -11.43 -1.38
N PHE A 42 -11.10 -11.54 -2.27
CA PHE A 42 -10.12 -10.50 -2.50
C PHE A 42 -10.77 -9.20 -2.97
N TYR A 43 -11.67 -9.26 -3.96
CA TYR A 43 -12.40 -8.09 -4.44
C TYR A 43 -13.35 -7.53 -3.37
N THR A 44 -14.01 -8.37 -2.58
CA THR A 44 -14.81 -7.90 -1.43
C THR A 44 -13.95 -7.11 -0.44
N SER A 45 -12.75 -7.62 -0.13
CA SER A 45 -11.83 -6.93 0.78
C SER A 45 -11.37 -5.58 0.22
N LEU A 46 -11.12 -5.49 -1.08
CA LEU A 46 -10.78 -4.22 -1.73
C LEU A 46 -11.95 -3.25 -1.78
N LEU A 47 -13.18 -3.73 -2.09
CA LEU A 47 -14.40 -2.90 -2.05
C LEU A 47 -14.63 -2.31 -0.65
N ALA A 48 -14.48 -3.11 0.40
CA ALA A 48 -14.57 -2.63 1.78
C ALA A 48 -13.48 -1.61 2.08
N LEU A 49 -12.25 -1.85 1.62
CA LEU A 49 -11.11 -0.96 1.81
C LEU A 49 -11.32 0.42 1.19
N VAL A 50 -11.86 0.47 -0.02
CA VAL A 50 -12.13 1.75 -0.71
C VAL A 50 -13.41 2.43 -0.25
N GLY A 51 -14.19 1.79 0.63
CA GLY A 51 -15.41 2.35 1.21
C GLY A 51 -16.64 2.27 0.29
N HIS A 52 -16.69 1.29 -0.62
CA HIS A 52 -17.84 1.08 -1.47
C HIS A 52 -19.09 0.68 -0.65
N ALA A 53 -20.22 1.36 -0.83
CA ALA A 53 -21.43 1.17 -0.02
C ALA A 53 -21.96 -0.28 -0.02
N HIS A 54 -21.81 -0.99 -1.13
CA HIS A 54 -22.28 -2.36 -1.35
C HIS A 54 -21.16 -3.40 -1.36
N TRP A 55 -20.17 -3.26 -0.49
CA TRP A 55 -18.98 -4.13 -0.44
C TRP A 55 -19.31 -5.56 0.00
N ASP A 56 -20.34 -5.76 0.83
CA ASP A 56 -20.76 -7.02 1.44
C ASP A 56 -21.94 -7.70 0.70
N ASP A 57 -22.47 -7.09 -0.36
CA ASP A 57 -23.55 -7.68 -1.15
C ASP A 57 -23.17 -9.07 -1.68
N ARG A 58 -24.15 -9.97 -1.62
CA ARG A 58 -24.03 -11.27 -2.28
C ARG A 58 -24.19 -11.13 -3.78
N CYS A 59 -23.10 -11.05 -4.49
CA CYS A 59 -23.07 -10.96 -5.95
C CYS A 59 -21.90 -11.77 -6.54
N SER A 60 -21.95 -11.96 -7.86
CA SER A 60 -20.89 -12.70 -8.56
C SER A 60 -19.54 -11.97 -8.48
N THR A 61 -18.45 -12.72 -8.66
CA THR A 61 -17.09 -12.15 -8.71
C THR A 61 -16.93 -11.11 -9.80
N ILE A 62 -17.61 -11.29 -10.94
CA ILE A 62 -17.63 -10.32 -12.05
C ILE A 62 -18.25 -9.00 -11.61
N VAL A 63 -19.40 -9.04 -10.95
CA VAL A 63 -20.08 -7.83 -10.45
C VAL A 63 -19.20 -7.11 -9.42
N LYS A 64 -18.55 -7.83 -8.51
CA LYS A 64 -17.60 -7.25 -7.53
C LYS A 64 -16.45 -6.55 -8.24
N HIS A 65 -15.87 -7.19 -9.24
CA HIS A 65 -14.78 -6.64 -10.03
C HIS A 65 -15.22 -5.35 -10.74
N THR A 66 -16.34 -5.38 -11.47
CA THR A 66 -16.87 -4.20 -12.17
C THR A 66 -17.14 -3.03 -11.21
N ARG A 67 -17.75 -3.31 -10.04
CA ARG A 67 -17.96 -2.30 -9.00
C ARG A 67 -16.65 -1.68 -8.52
N LEU A 68 -15.62 -2.53 -8.29
CA LEU A 68 -14.32 -2.09 -7.85
C LEU A 68 -13.66 -1.17 -8.88
N ILE A 69 -13.64 -1.59 -10.16
CA ILE A 69 -13.03 -0.81 -11.25
C ILE A 69 -13.72 0.53 -11.40
N ASN A 70 -15.05 0.55 -11.47
CA ASN A 70 -15.82 1.79 -11.62
C ASN A 70 -15.56 2.74 -10.44
N PHE A 71 -15.60 2.23 -9.21
CA PHE A 71 -15.35 3.03 -8.01
C PHE A 71 -13.94 3.63 -8.00
N MET A 72 -12.93 2.82 -8.32
CA MET A 72 -11.54 3.29 -8.39
C MET A 72 -11.34 4.31 -9.52
N ALA A 73 -11.99 4.11 -10.68
CA ALA A 73 -11.93 5.02 -11.80
C ALA A 73 -12.59 6.37 -11.47
N ASP A 74 -13.77 6.34 -10.83
CA ASP A 74 -14.47 7.54 -10.38
C ASP A 74 -13.65 8.31 -9.35
N ALA A 75 -13.07 7.61 -8.36
CA ALA A 75 -12.21 8.23 -7.37
C ALA A 75 -10.97 8.90 -8.01
N ALA A 76 -10.31 8.22 -8.96
CA ALA A 76 -9.16 8.74 -9.67
C ALA A 76 -9.50 9.90 -10.61
N SER A 77 -10.75 10.03 -11.08
CA SER A 77 -11.18 11.12 -11.95
C SER A 77 -11.14 12.50 -11.28
N ASN A 78 -11.17 12.52 -9.95
CA ASN A 78 -11.07 13.76 -9.16
C ASN A 78 -9.63 14.32 -9.09
N ASP A 79 -8.61 13.53 -9.46
CA ASP A 79 -7.21 13.96 -9.54
C ASP A 79 -6.82 14.22 -11.00
N PRO A 80 -6.21 15.38 -11.33
CA PRO A 80 -5.83 15.71 -12.71
C PRO A 80 -4.91 14.69 -13.37
N ARG A 81 -4.13 13.94 -12.57
CA ARG A 81 -3.23 12.89 -13.06
C ARG A 81 -3.95 11.57 -13.31
N ARG A 82 -5.22 11.45 -12.89
CA ARG A 82 -6.00 10.23 -12.95
C ARG A 82 -5.24 9.04 -12.36
N LEU A 83 -4.62 9.27 -11.19
CA LEU A 83 -3.76 8.31 -10.51
C LEU A 83 -4.50 7.70 -9.31
N PHE A 84 -4.39 6.39 -9.16
CA PHE A 84 -4.83 5.66 -7.97
C PHE A 84 -3.63 4.92 -7.36
N ILE A 85 -3.32 5.15 -6.08
CA ILE A 85 -2.24 4.48 -5.37
C ILE A 85 -2.81 3.41 -4.44
N LEU A 86 -2.30 2.19 -4.56
CA LEU A 86 -2.60 1.09 -3.64
C LEU A 86 -1.33 0.60 -2.97
N PHE A 87 -1.16 0.89 -1.68
CA PHE A 87 -0.14 0.23 -0.88
C PHE A 87 -0.58 -1.18 -0.51
N LEU A 88 0.30 -2.13 -0.70
CA LEU A 88 0.12 -3.53 -0.35
C LEU A 88 1.10 -3.86 0.79
N ASP A 89 0.65 -3.69 2.04
CA ASP A 89 1.47 -4.01 3.21
C ASP A 89 1.56 -5.52 3.42
N GLU A 90 2.69 -5.99 3.94
CA GLU A 90 3.02 -7.40 4.08
C GLU A 90 2.89 -8.18 2.75
N ALA A 91 3.29 -7.55 1.64
CA ALA A 91 3.11 -8.09 0.27
C ALA A 91 3.75 -9.47 0.05
N SER A 92 4.73 -9.85 0.88
CA SER A 92 5.30 -11.21 0.88
C SER A 92 4.32 -12.33 1.23
N ARG A 93 3.10 -11.98 1.70
CA ARG A 93 2.01 -12.93 1.96
C ARG A 93 1.11 -13.18 0.76
N LEU A 94 1.24 -12.33 -0.27
CA LEU A 94 0.48 -12.49 -1.50
C LEU A 94 0.99 -13.71 -2.28
N LEU A 95 0.07 -14.50 -2.81
CA LEU A 95 0.37 -15.60 -3.72
C LEU A 95 0.31 -15.11 -5.17
N GLN A 96 0.82 -15.90 -6.12
CA GLN A 96 0.79 -15.59 -7.55
C GLN A 96 -0.61 -15.18 -8.02
N SER A 97 -1.64 -15.92 -7.60
CA SER A 97 -3.03 -15.61 -7.95
C SER A 97 -3.48 -14.20 -7.57
N HIS A 98 -2.98 -13.65 -6.45
CA HIS A 98 -3.29 -12.27 -6.08
C HIS A 98 -2.66 -11.27 -7.05
N TYR A 99 -1.43 -11.51 -7.52
CA TYR A 99 -0.77 -10.68 -8.52
C TYR A 99 -1.49 -10.73 -9.87
N ASP A 100 -2.03 -11.90 -10.24
CA ASP A 100 -2.86 -12.02 -11.44
C ASP A 100 -4.14 -11.19 -11.32
N TRP A 101 -4.80 -11.20 -10.16
CA TRP A 101 -5.99 -10.37 -9.95
C TRP A 101 -5.67 -8.88 -9.89
N ILE A 102 -4.52 -8.49 -9.34
CA ILE A 102 -4.03 -7.12 -9.36
C ILE A 102 -3.70 -6.69 -10.80
N LYS A 103 -3.17 -7.62 -11.62
CA LYS A 103 -2.92 -7.39 -13.05
C LYS A 103 -4.22 -7.16 -13.82
N ASP A 104 -5.28 -7.92 -13.51
CA ASP A 104 -6.61 -7.68 -14.10
C ASP A 104 -7.12 -6.27 -13.76
N ILE A 105 -7.06 -5.88 -12.49
CA ILE A 105 -7.42 -4.53 -12.04
C ILE A 105 -6.59 -3.46 -12.77
N TYR A 106 -5.28 -3.68 -12.88
CA TYR A 106 -4.37 -2.75 -13.57
C TYR A 106 -4.78 -2.54 -15.03
N ASN A 107 -5.03 -3.64 -15.75
CA ASN A 107 -5.39 -3.59 -17.16
C ASN A 107 -6.73 -2.87 -17.37
N ASP A 108 -7.74 -3.18 -16.56
CA ASP A 108 -9.05 -2.56 -16.68
C ASP A 108 -9.04 -1.08 -16.31
N LEU A 109 -8.33 -0.68 -15.26
CA LEU A 109 -8.16 0.74 -14.92
C LEU A 109 -7.43 1.51 -16.03
N MET A 110 -6.45 0.88 -16.68
CA MET A 110 -5.77 1.47 -17.84
C MET A 110 -6.75 1.73 -18.99
N LEU A 111 -7.68 0.82 -19.26
CA LEU A 111 -8.74 1.03 -20.26
C LEU A 111 -9.69 2.18 -19.89
N HIS A 112 -9.86 2.46 -18.60
CA HIS A 112 -10.57 3.65 -18.09
C HIS A 112 -9.72 4.93 -18.09
N GLY A 113 -8.49 4.88 -18.61
CA GLY A 113 -7.55 6.01 -18.63
C GLY A 113 -7.06 6.39 -17.23
N VAL A 114 -7.00 5.42 -16.32
CA VAL A 114 -6.49 5.60 -14.96
C VAL A 114 -5.11 4.97 -14.84
N THR A 115 -4.16 5.72 -14.30
CA THR A 115 -2.87 5.20 -13.89
C THR A 115 -3.02 4.52 -12.53
N PHE A 116 -2.81 3.22 -12.47
CA PHE A 116 -2.84 2.47 -11.22
C PHE A 116 -1.43 2.16 -10.75
N LEU A 117 -1.09 2.58 -9.53
CA LEU A 117 0.23 2.41 -8.94
C LEU A 117 0.16 1.51 -7.70
N PRO A 118 0.33 0.19 -7.82
CA PRO A 118 0.50 -0.69 -6.68
C PRO A 118 1.93 -0.57 -6.13
N ILE A 119 2.04 -0.34 -4.81
CA ILE A 119 3.33 -0.23 -4.09
C ILE A 119 3.42 -1.39 -3.11
N LEU A 120 4.32 -2.31 -3.36
CA LEU A 120 4.55 -3.49 -2.54
C LEU A 120 5.44 -3.14 -1.36
N VAL A 121 4.93 -3.33 -0.15
CA VAL A 121 5.69 -3.14 1.10
C VAL A 121 5.83 -4.48 1.80
N GLY A 122 7.05 -4.89 2.09
CA GLY A 122 7.30 -6.21 2.65
C GLY A 122 8.64 -6.32 3.36
N GLN A 123 8.92 -7.53 3.81
CA GLN A 123 10.20 -7.92 4.39
C GLN A 123 11.13 -8.46 3.30
N LYS A 124 12.35 -8.87 3.68
CA LYS A 124 13.33 -9.50 2.76
C LYS A 124 12.70 -10.67 1.98
N LEU A 125 11.77 -11.38 2.57
CA LEU A 125 11.02 -12.47 1.92
C LEU A 125 10.30 -12.02 0.62
N LEU A 126 10.01 -10.73 0.45
CA LEU A 126 9.48 -10.19 -0.81
C LEU A 126 10.51 -10.26 -1.95
N LEU A 127 11.78 -10.10 -1.65
CA LEU A 127 12.87 -10.26 -2.64
C LEU A 127 13.07 -11.73 -3.01
N ASP A 128 12.93 -12.62 -2.03
CA ASP A 128 12.99 -14.06 -2.27
C ASP A 128 11.80 -14.49 -3.15
N GLN A 129 10.62 -13.91 -2.93
CA GLN A 129 9.43 -14.11 -3.77
C GLN A 129 9.64 -13.58 -5.19
N LYS A 130 10.24 -12.39 -5.35
CA LYS A 130 10.61 -11.84 -6.66
C LYS A 130 11.53 -12.81 -7.42
N ALA A 131 12.57 -13.32 -6.75
CA ALA A 131 13.47 -14.29 -7.34
C ALA A 131 12.74 -15.58 -7.73
N ALA A 132 11.81 -16.05 -6.91
CA ALA A 132 11.01 -17.25 -7.19
C ALA A 132 10.12 -17.07 -8.43
N PHE A 133 9.59 -15.88 -8.69
CA PHE A 133 8.76 -15.63 -9.86
C PHE A 133 9.49 -15.86 -11.19
N PHE A 134 10.80 -15.64 -11.27
CA PHE A 134 11.57 -15.96 -12.47
C PHE A 134 11.58 -17.45 -12.83
N TYR A 135 11.29 -18.34 -11.86
CA TYR A 135 11.17 -19.77 -12.10
C TYR A 135 9.78 -20.17 -12.66
N PHE A 136 8.81 -19.25 -12.63
CA PHE A 136 7.47 -19.49 -13.21
C PHE A 136 7.38 -19.10 -14.71
N GLY A 137 8.52 -18.86 -15.36
CA GLY A 137 8.58 -18.49 -16.77
C GLY A 137 7.95 -17.14 -17.08
N GLU A 138 7.39 -17.01 -18.29
CA GLU A 138 6.86 -15.73 -18.80
C GLU A 138 5.79 -15.07 -17.89
N GLU A 139 4.96 -15.88 -17.23
CA GLU A 139 3.94 -15.36 -16.31
C GLU A 139 4.57 -14.69 -15.09
N GLY A 140 5.57 -15.31 -14.51
CA GLY A 140 6.30 -14.76 -13.38
C GLY A 140 7.12 -13.54 -13.75
N GLU A 141 7.79 -13.56 -14.90
CA GLU A 141 8.51 -12.40 -15.44
C GLU A 141 7.56 -11.21 -15.67
N ALA A 142 6.36 -11.45 -16.18
CA ALA A 142 5.36 -10.42 -16.38
C ALA A 142 4.94 -9.73 -15.06
N ILE A 143 4.85 -10.49 -13.96
CA ILE A 143 4.58 -9.96 -12.62
C ILE A 143 5.75 -9.08 -12.15
N VAL A 144 6.99 -9.60 -12.25
CA VAL A 144 8.19 -8.87 -11.84
C VAL A 144 8.35 -7.56 -12.61
N ASN A 145 8.24 -7.64 -13.93
CA ASN A 145 8.40 -6.49 -14.82
C ASN A 145 7.31 -5.42 -14.62
N ARG A 146 6.15 -5.78 -14.11
CA ARG A 146 5.05 -4.84 -13.88
C ARG A 146 5.05 -4.25 -12.47
N PHE A 147 5.37 -5.06 -11.46
CA PHE A 147 5.15 -4.68 -10.05
C PHE A 147 6.41 -4.63 -9.20
N MET A 148 7.55 -5.18 -9.66
CA MET A 148 8.75 -5.36 -8.84
C MET A 148 10.03 -4.84 -9.50
N LEU A 149 9.92 -3.94 -10.50
CA LEU A 149 11.09 -3.38 -11.20
C LEU A 149 11.97 -2.55 -10.26
N TYR A 150 11.34 -1.67 -9.49
CA TYR A 150 12.05 -0.74 -8.63
C TYR A 150 12.01 -1.22 -7.19
N GLU A 151 13.19 -1.29 -6.59
CA GLU A 151 13.35 -1.68 -5.20
C GLU A 151 13.89 -0.50 -4.40
N HIS A 152 13.19 -0.18 -3.32
CA HIS A 152 13.65 0.80 -2.36
C HIS A 152 13.90 0.12 -1.01
N PRO A 153 15.17 -0.06 -0.59
CA PRO A 153 15.46 -0.68 0.69
C PRO A 153 15.08 0.28 1.82
N PHE A 154 14.03 -0.11 2.58
CA PHE A 154 13.66 0.64 3.77
C PHE A 154 14.73 0.44 4.85
N ARG A 155 15.44 1.51 5.19
CA ARG A 155 16.43 1.54 6.26
C ARG A 155 15.74 1.97 7.55
N GLY A 156 15.89 1.19 8.61
CA GLY A 156 15.59 1.68 9.95
C GLY A 156 16.69 2.63 10.43
N ILE A 157 16.55 3.16 11.65
CA ILE A 157 17.58 3.94 12.33
C ILE A 157 18.83 3.06 12.46
N LYS A 158 19.96 3.50 11.91
CA LYS A 158 21.21 2.73 11.91
C LYS A 158 22.41 3.54 12.34
N GLU A 159 22.49 4.78 11.89
CA GLU A 159 23.64 5.65 12.09
C GLU A 159 23.36 6.63 13.22
N LYS A 160 24.43 7.16 13.81
CA LYS A 160 24.33 8.13 14.92
C LYS A 160 23.48 9.34 14.52
N GLU A 161 23.63 9.78 13.28
CA GLU A 161 22.89 10.92 12.69
C GLU A 161 21.39 10.65 12.63
N ASP A 162 20.97 9.41 12.36
CA ASP A 162 19.57 9.01 12.36
C ASP A 162 18.97 9.10 13.76
N PHE A 163 19.75 8.64 14.77
CA PHE A 163 19.34 8.76 16.17
C PHE A 163 19.24 10.22 16.61
N VAL A 164 20.22 11.05 16.27
CA VAL A 164 20.21 12.48 16.59
C VAL A 164 18.98 13.16 16.00
N LYS A 165 18.67 12.89 14.72
CA LYS A 165 17.46 13.43 14.08
C LYS A 165 16.19 12.94 14.76
N CYS A 166 16.09 11.63 15.05
CA CYS A 166 14.93 11.06 15.69
C CYS A 166 14.71 11.67 17.09
N LEU A 167 15.74 11.78 17.91
CA LEU A 167 15.66 12.39 19.23
C LEU A 167 15.36 13.89 19.16
N GLY A 168 15.93 14.60 18.19
CA GLY A 168 15.65 16.02 17.97
C GLY A 168 14.17 16.31 17.67
N TYR A 169 13.46 15.37 17.06
CA TYR A 169 12.00 15.48 16.91
C TYR A 169 11.27 15.41 18.25
N TYR A 170 11.70 14.57 19.18
CA TYR A 170 11.12 14.51 20.53
C TYR A 170 11.43 15.76 21.33
N ASP A 171 12.56 16.43 21.06
CA ASP A 171 12.92 17.71 21.69
C ASP A 171 12.06 18.90 21.18
N SER A 172 11.53 18.79 19.97
CA SER A 172 10.71 19.83 19.34
C SER A 172 9.20 19.51 19.32
N ALA A 173 8.82 18.23 19.38
CA ALA A 173 7.43 17.83 19.37
C ALA A 173 6.75 18.14 20.72
N VAL A 174 5.62 18.81 20.66
CA VAL A 174 4.84 19.28 21.82
C VAL A 174 3.64 18.36 22.03
N TYR A 175 3.40 17.98 23.28
CA TYR A 175 2.22 17.24 23.70
C TYR A 175 1.86 17.55 25.16
N PRO A 176 0.57 17.80 25.50
CA PRO A 176 -0.59 17.93 24.60
C PRO A 176 -0.52 19.15 23.67
N GLU A 177 -1.27 19.15 22.57
CA GLU A 177 -1.38 20.32 21.70
C GLU A 177 -1.78 21.57 22.48
N GLY A 178 -1.15 22.71 22.16
CA GLY A 178 -1.38 23.99 22.83
C GLY A 178 -0.59 24.19 24.11
N THR A 179 0.32 23.28 24.46
CA THR A 179 1.28 23.43 25.57
C THR A 179 2.68 23.69 25.01
N GLU A 180 3.60 24.11 25.90
CA GLU A 180 5.05 24.20 25.58
C GLU A 180 5.83 22.95 26.02
N TRP A 181 5.11 21.86 26.32
CA TRP A 181 5.74 20.65 26.85
C TRP A 181 6.21 19.74 25.72
N THR A 182 7.52 19.63 25.60
CA THR A 182 8.14 18.68 24.67
C THR A 182 8.17 17.27 25.28
N TYR A 183 8.25 16.25 24.44
CA TYR A 183 8.32 14.85 24.92
C TYR A 183 9.54 14.62 25.82
N THR A 184 10.66 15.27 25.58
CA THR A 184 11.87 15.16 26.39
C THR A 184 11.72 15.82 27.75
N ARG A 185 10.87 16.81 27.90
CA ARG A 185 10.61 17.48 29.19
C ARG A 185 10.12 16.51 30.26
N PHE A 186 9.42 15.46 29.92
CA PHE A 186 8.96 14.44 30.87
C PHE A 186 10.12 13.61 31.48
N PHE A 187 11.31 13.68 30.93
CA PHE A 187 12.49 12.97 31.40
C PHE A 187 13.51 13.89 32.04
N LEU A 188 13.25 15.21 32.10
CA LEU A 188 14.08 16.14 32.82
C LEU A 188 13.68 16.12 34.30
N PRO A 189 14.65 16.04 35.23
CA PRO A 189 14.39 16.08 36.67
C PRO A 189 13.76 17.40 37.13
#